data_c048f529c09d42ece0aeb77d55294f1c
#
_entry.id   c048f529c09d42ece0aeb77d55294f1c
#
_cell.length_a   1.000
_cell.length_b   1.000
_cell.length_c   1.000
_cell.angle_alpha   90.00
_cell.angle_beta   90.00
_cell.angle_gamma   90.00
#
_symmetry.space_group_name_H-M   'P 1'
#
loop_
_entity.id
_entity.type
_entity.pdbx_description
1 polymer ?
#
loop_
_entity_poly.entity_id
_entity_poly.type
_entity_poly.pdbx_seq_one_letter_code
_entity_poly.pdbx_strand_id
1 'polypeptide(L)'
;MTAAATAAEPIPADLAARFALAPLKPLSPEQLCWTVFRVTTVYDRYVAAEEAELSKTEPLTEQLQQDPAAMTARAVQLEQRAWDKLKGNLGSFVSMYGGAPGQPQTDFYASPDQALFTANGSAINSWVAPAGGNATERIIKATDARTAAEELYLGILTRMPTEEEVGDVTAFLAARPDRSRAAQELVWGLLSSAEFRFNH
;
A
#
# COMPACT_ATOMS: atom_id res chain seq x y z
N MET A 1 26.67 16.79 -24.06
CA MET A 1 25.99 16.05 -25.13
C MET A 1 24.69 15.51 -24.49
N THR A 2 23.58 16.18 -24.76
CA THR A 2 22.27 15.84 -24.24
C THR A 2 21.74 14.65 -25.06
N ALA A 3 21.62 13.48 -24.44
CA ALA A 3 20.94 12.36 -25.07
C ALA A 3 19.46 12.75 -25.21
N ALA A 4 19.01 12.86 -26.45
CA ALA A 4 17.60 13.05 -26.77
C ALA A 4 16.86 11.78 -26.27
N ALA A 5 15.96 11.95 -25.32
CA ALA A 5 15.02 10.89 -24.95
C ALA A 5 14.23 10.53 -26.21
N THR A 6 14.47 9.32 -26.74
CA THR A 6 13.68 8.78 -27.84
C THR A 6 12.24 8.66 -27.32
N ALA A 7 11.35 9.49 -27.87
CA ALA A 7 9.94 9.38 -27.55
C ALA A 7 9.49 7.96 -27.91
N ALA A 8 8.97 7.21 -26.92
CA ALA A 8 8.42 5.90 -27.15
C ALA A 8 7.30 6.01 -28.19
N GLU A 9 7.30 5.13 -29.19
CA GLU A 9 6.21 5.11 -30.19
C GLU A 9 4.87 4.92 -29.49
N PRO A 10 3.84 5.65 -29.91
CA PRO A 10 2.51 5.51 -29.29
C PRO A 10 2.01 4.08 -29.48
N ILE A 11 1.59 3.46 -28.39
CA ILE A 11 1.03 2.11 -28.40
C ILE A 11 -0.24 2.11 -29.27
N PRO A 12 -0.34 1.22 -30.28
CA PRO A 12 -1.53 1.15 -31.13
C PRO A 12 -2.79 0.89 -30.32
N ALA A 13 -3.83 1.70 -30.53
CA ALA A 13 -5.09 1.60 -29.77
C ALA A 13 -5.82 0.25 -29.95
N ASP A 14 -5.56 -0.47 -31.04
CA ASP A 14 -6.13 -1.79 -31.31
C ASP A 14 -5.56 -2.92 -30.43
N LEU A 15 -4.38 -2.74 -29.84
CA LEU A 15 -3.80 -3.72 -28.94
C LEU A 15 -4.58 -3.84 -27.63
N ALA A 16 -5.09 -2.72 -27.12
CA ALA A 16 -6.00 -2.76 -25.95
C ALA A 16 -7.33 -3.43 -26.28
N ALA A 17 -7.89 -3.16 -27.47
CA ALA A 17 -9.12 -3.78 -27.94
C ALA A 17 -9.02 -5.31 -28.17
N ARG A 18 -7.80 -5.78 -28.46
CA ARG A 18 -7.49 -7.22 -28.65
C ARG A 18 -7.05 -7.91 -27.36
N PHE A 19 -7.08 -7.24 -26.22
CA PHE A 19 -6.55 -7.73 -24.93
C PHE A 19 -5.06 -8.12 -24.99
N ALA A 20 -4.31 -7.60 -25.94
CA ALA A 20 -2.87 -7.81 -26.06
C ALA A 20 -2.08 -6.95 -25.06
N LEU A 21 -2.69 -5.90 -24.54
CA LEU A 21 -2.18 -5.04 -23.47
C LEU A 21 -3.29 -4.81 -22.45
N ALA A 22 -2.96 -4.93 -21.17
CA ALA A 22 -3.83 -4.47 -20.10
C ALA A 22 -3.66 -2.95 -19.92
N PRO A 23 -4.72 -2.13 -20.13
CA PRO A 23 -4.61 -0.71 -19.85
C PRO A 23 -4.44 -0.51 -18.34
N LEU A 24 -3.54 0.40 -17.95
CA LEU A 24 -3.44 0.84 -16.56
C LEU A 24 -4.76 1.50 -16.17
N LYS A 25 -5.36 1.02 -15.08
CA LYS A 25 -6.56 1.59 -14.51
C LYS A 25 -6.24 2.15 -13.13
N PRO A 26 -6.68 3.37 -12.82
CA PRO A 26 -6.54 3.87 -11.46
C PRO A 26 -7.35 2.99 -10.50
N LEU A 27 -6.80 2.77 -9.32
CA LEU A 27 -7.52 2.11 -8.23
C LEU A 27 -8.75 2.96 -7.84
N SER A 28 -9.89 2.31 -7.58
CA SER A 28 -11.00 3.03 -6.94
C SER A 28 -10.58 3.55 -5.57
N PRO A 29 -11.27 4.57 -5.02
CA PRO A 29 -10.96 5.07 -3.68
C PRO A 29 -10.96 3.98 -2.62
N GLU A 30 -11.89 3.02 -2.71
CA GLU A 30 -11.99 1.88 -1.82
C GLU A 30 -10.82 0.92 -1.99
N GLN A 31 -10.48 0.59 -3.24
CA GLN A 31 -9.31 -0.24 -3.55
C GLN A 31 -8.03 0.41 -3.03
N LEU A 32 -7.86 1.73 -3.26
CA LEU A 32 -6.72 2.49 -2.76
C LEU A 32 -6.62 2.40 -1.23
N CYS A 33 -7.73 2.62 -0.52
CA CYS A 33 -7.78 2.53 0.94
C CYS A 33 -7.34 1.13 1.42
N TRP A 34 -7.90 0.08 0.82
CA TRP A 34 -7.55 -1.30 1.17
C TRP A 34 -6.10 -1.65 0.84
N THR A 35 -5.59 -1.18 -0.30
CA THR A 35 -4.18 -1.36 -0.65
C THR A 35 -3.27 -0.70 0.38
N VAL A 36 -3.59 0.53 0.81
CA VAL A 36 -2.85 1.19 1.90
C VAL A 36 -2.88 0.36 3.18
N PHE A 37 -4.04 -0.17 3.61
CA PHE A 37 -4.12 -1.03 4.80
C PHE A 37 -3.26 -2.29 4.68
N ARG A 38 -3.20 -2.90 3.50
CA ARG A 38 -2.41 -4.12 3.27
C ARG A 38 -0.91 -3.82 3.30
N VAL A 39 -0.44 -2.84 2.54
CA VAL A 39 1.01 -2.54 2.44
C VAL A 39 1.59 -1.94 3.73
N THR A 40 0.76 -1.29 4.54
CA THR A 40 1.16 -0.78 5.86
C THR A 40 0.94 -1.79 7.00
N THR A 41 0.48 -3.00 6.69
CA THR A 41 0.11 -4.08 7.64
C THR A 41 -0.97 -3.68 8.67
N VAL A 42 -1.67 -2.57 8.44
CA VAL A 42 -2.77 -2.13 9.32
C VAL A 42 -3.83 -3.22 9.42
N TYR A 43 -4.25 -3.79 8.28
CA TYR A 43 -5.23 -4.86 8.26
C TYR A 43 -4.79 -6.06 9.10
N ASP A 44 -3.57 -6.54 8.91
CA ASP A 44 -3.06 -7.72 9.61
C ASP A 44 -2.95 -7.49 11.11
N ARG A 45 -2.59 -6.26 11.54
CA ARG A 45 -2.57 -5.86 12.96
C ARG A 45 -3.97 -5.88 13.57
N TYR A 46 -4.99 -5.43 12.83
CA TYR A 46 -6.37 -5.49 13.32
C TYR A 46 -6.88 -6.92 13.41
N VAL A 47 -6.59 -7.77 12.41
CA VAL A 47 -6.92 -9.21 12.46
C VAL A 47 -6.26 -9.87 13.67
N ALA A 48 -4.97 -9.61 13.91
CA ALA A 48 -4.25 -10.17 15.05
C ALA A 48 -4.82 -9.68 16.40
N ALA A 49 -5.22 -8.40 16.49
CA ALA A 49 -5.87 -7.86 17.66
C ALA A 49 -7.24 -8.51 17.92
N GLU A 50 -8.05 -8.71 16.88
CA GLU A 50 -9.34 -9.40 17.00
C GLU A 50 -9.17 -10.88 17.36
N GLU A 51 -8.14 -11.56 16.83
CA GLU A 51 -7.80 -12.93 17.24
C GLU A 51 -7.44 -12.99 18.73
N ALA A 52 -6.66 -12.04 19.22
CA ALA A 52 -6.31 -11.98 20.62
C ALA A 52 -7.54 -11.74 21.52
N GLU A 53 -8.51 -10.92 21.08
CA GLU A 53 -9.77 -10.71 21.81
C GLU A 53 -10.68 -11.94 21.74
N LEU A 54 -10.83 -12.54 20.54
CA LEU A 54 -11.66 -13.72 20.33
C LEU A 54 -11.14 -14.90 21.15
N SER A 55 -9.83 -15.08 21.21
CA SER A 55 -9.20 -16.18 21.97
C SER A 55 -9.42 -16.12 23.49
N LYS A 56 -9.83 -14.97 24.03
CA LYS A 56 -10.21 -14.87 25.46
C LYS A 56 -11.51 -15.57 25.75
N THR A 57 -12.45 -15.60 24.82
CA THR A 57 -13.76 -16.23 24.95
C THR A 57 -13.87 -17.56 24.23
N GLU A 58 -13.18 -17.70 23.14
CA GLU A 58 -13.14 -18.86 22.23
C GLU A 58 -11.68 -19.26 21.95
N PRO A 59 -11.00 -19.95 22.90
CA PRO A 59 -9.60 -20.34 22.74
C PRO A 59 -9.37 -21.21 21.50
N LEU A 60 -8.25 -21.04 20.85
CA LEU A 60 -7.83 -21.85 19.71
C LEU A 60 -7.33 -23.23 20.20
N THR A 61 -8.25 -24.19 20.31
CA THR A 61 -7.94 -25.56 20.74
C THR A 61 -7.31 -26.38 19.62
N GLU A 62 -6.60 -27.48 19.98
CA GLU A 62 -6.04 -28.41 18.99
C GLU A 62 -7.11 -29.00 18.08
N GLN A 63 -8.30 -29.29 18.64
CA GLN A 63 -9.43 -29.80 17.86
C GLN A 63 -9.90 -28.80 16.82
N LEU A 64 -9.99 -27.52 17.19
CA LEU A 64 -10.36 -26.43 16.27
C LEU A 64 -9.31 -26.27 15.15
N GLN A 65 -8.01 -26.36 15.49
CA GLN A 65 -6.92 -26.26 14.53
C GLN A 65 -6.91 -27.41 13.51
N GLN A 66 -7.42 -28.57 13.89
CA GLN A 66 -7.51 -29.77 13.02
C GLN A 66 -8.78 -29.78 12.15
N ASP A 67 -9.74 -28.87 12.38
CA ASP A 67 -10.96 -28.73 11.58
C ASP A 67 -10.84 -27.57 10.58
N PRO A 68 -10.62 -27.86 9.27
CA PRO A 68 -10.48 -26.82 8.27
C PRO A 68 -11.73 -25.94 8.10
N ALA A 69 -12.93 -26.49 8.32
CA ALA A 69 -14.16 -25.73 8.21
C ALA A 69 -14.31 -24.74 9.37
N ALA A 70 -13.99 -25.17 10.60
CA ALA A 70 -13.99 -24.30 11.77
C ALA A 70 -12.91 -23.21 11.67
N MET A 71 -11.72 -23.54 11.18
CA MET A 71 -10.66 -22.54 10.93
C MET A 71 -11.06 -21.52 9.88
N THR A 72 -11.71 -21.95 8.79
CA THR A 72 -12.25 -21.04 7.78
C THR A 72 -13.32 -20.12 8.36
N ALA A 73 -14.26 -20.66 9.13
CA ALA A 73 -15.29 -19.85 9.78
C ALA A 73 -14.70 -18.82 10.74
N ARG A 74 -13.67 -19.21 11.51
CA ARG A 74 -12.93 -18.30 12.40
C ARG A 74 -12.23 -17.19 11.61
N ALA A 75 -11.55 -17.52 10.51
CA ALA A 75 -10.90 -16.53 9.65
C ALA A 75 -11.92 -15.51 9.11
N VAL A 76 -13.06 -15.95 8.61
CA VAL A 76 -14.15 -15.07 8.13
C VAL A 76 -14.67 -14.17 9.26
N GLN A 77 -14.83 -14.70 10.47
CA GLN A 77 -15.26 -13.93 11.62
C GLN A 77 -14.23 -12.82 11.97
N LEU A 78 -12.94 -13.13 11.94
CA LEU A 78 -11.87 -12.19 12.21
C LEU A 78 -11.79 -11.10 11.12
N GLU A 79 -11.91 -11.49 9.86
CA GLU A 79 -11.98 -10.57 8.74
C GLU A 79 -13.16 -9.60 8.89
N GLN A 80 -14.34 -10.10 9.24
CA GLN A 80 -15.52 -9.27 9.45
C GLN A 80 -15.31 -8.27 10.60
N ARG A 81 -14.73 -8.70 11.71
CA ARG A 81 -14.43 -7.82 12.85
C ARG A 81 -13.40 -6.73 12.48
N ALA A 82 -12.33 -7.11 11.78
CA ALA A 82 -11.32 -6.16 11.29
C ALA A 82 -11.94 -5.16 10.30
N TRP A 83 -12.78 -5.65 9.36
CA TRP A 83 -13.56 -4.82 8.46
C TRP A 83 -14.40 -3.79 9.21
N ASP A 84 -15.18 -4.22 10.18
CA ASP A 84 -16.09 -3.33 10.93
C ASP A 84 -15.35 -2.18 11.63
N LYS A 85 -14.11 -2.41 12.03
CA LYS A 85 -13.26 -1.37 12.63
C LYS A 85 -12.59 -0.46 11.62
N LEU A 86 -12.26 -0.97 10.43
CA LEU A 86 -11.51 -0.25 9.42
C LEU A 86 -12.40 0.50 8.41
N LYS A 87 -13.62 0.02 8.16
CA LYS A 87 -14.55 0.57 7.15
C LYS A 87 -14.85 2.07 7.29
N GLY A 88 -14.75 2.61 8.51
CA GLY A 88 -14.93 4.04 8.76
C GLY A 88 -13.94 4.94 8.01
N ASN A 89 -12.76 4.41 7.67
CA ASN A 89 -11.75 5.15 6.91
C ASN A 89 -12.10 5.28 5.42
N LEU A 90 -12.91 4.36 4.87
CA LEU A 90 -13.30 4.37 3.45
C LEU A 90 -13.96 5.68 3.03
N GLY A 91 -14.81 6.25 3.89
CA GLY A 91 -15.49 7.51 3.61
C GLY A 91 -14.53 8.66 3.32
N SER A 92 -13.39 8.72 4.03
CA SER A 92 -12.36 9.74 3.81
C SER A 92 -11.67 9.57 2.45
N PHE A 93 -11.37 8.32 2.05
CA PHE A 93 -10.79 8.04 0.74
C PHE A 93 -11.79 8.32 -0.39
N VAL A 94 -13.05 7.90 -0.24
CA VAL A 94 -14.11 8.20 -1.23
C VAL A 94 -14.30 9.71 -1.38
N SER A 95 -14.32 10.46 -0.28
CA SER A 95 -14.43 11.92 -0.32
C SER A 95 -13.25 12.60 -1.02
N MET A 96 -12.03 12.05 -0.85
CA MET A 96 -10.81 12.66 -1.37
C MET A 96 -10.46 12.24 -2.79
N TYR A 97 -10.74 10.97 -3.15
CA TYR A 97 -10.33 10.37 -4.41
C TYR A 97 -11.50 9.99 -5.32
N GLY A 98 -12.74 10.06 -4.84
CA GLY A 98 -13.93 9.80 -5.65
C GLY A 98 -14.17 10.91 -6.66
N GLY A 99 -14.61 10.53 -7.86
CA GLY A 99 -15.09 11.48 -8.86
C GLY A 99 -16.41 12.15 -8.43
N ALA A 100 -16.70 13.32 -8.99
CA ALA A 100 -18.00 13.95 -8.78
C ALA A 100 -19.12 13.01 -9.26
N PRO A 101 -20.33 13.07 -8.66
CA PRO A 101 -21.46 12.27 -9.10
C PRO A 101 -21.71 12.43 -10.60
N GLY A 102 -21.80 11.30 -11.32
CA GLY A 102 -22.01 11.28 -12.77
C GLY A 102 -20.75 11.40 -13.62
N GLN A 103 -19.57 11.55 -13.03
CA GLN A 103 -18.30 11.52 -13.76
C GLN A 103 -17.76 10.09 -13.83
N PRO A 104 -17.09 9.70 -14.97
CA PRO A 104 -16.41 8.42 -15.05
C PRO A 104 -15.31 8.33 -13.97
N GLN A 105 -15.26 7.22 -13.25
CA GLN A 105 -14.21 6.94 -12.26
C GLN A 105 -12.92 6.40 -12.89
N THR A 106 -12.83 6.44 -14.21
CA THR A 106 -11.70 5.92 -15.00
C THR A 106 -10.58 6.93 -15.17
N ASP A 107 -10.83 8.20 -14.85
CA ASP A 107 -9.86 9.27 -15.06
C ASP A 107 -9.02 9.48 -13.81
N PHE A 108 -7.71 9.56 -14.01
CA PHE A 108 -6.77 9.88 -12.94
C PHE A 108 -6.69 11.40 -12.76
N TYR A 109 -7.09 11.85 -11.57
CA TYR A 109 -6.92 13.24 -11.15
C TYR A 109 -5.97 13.31 -9.97
N ALA A 110 -4.90 14.10 -10.11
CA ALA A 110 -4.06 14.50 -9.00
C ALA A 110 -4.47 15.90 -8.56
N SER A 111 -4.78 16.09 -7.28
CA SER A 111 -5.11 17.39 -6.72
C SER A 111 -4.18 17.74 -5.55
N PRO A 112 -3.98 19.04 -5.26
CA PRO A 112 -3.26 19.47 -4.07
C PRO A 112 -3.88 18.92 -2.77
N ASP A 113 -5.20 18.82 -2.71
CA ASP A 113 -5.92 18.29 -1.55
C ASP A 113 -5.61 16.82 -1.30
N GLN A 114 -5.48 16.00 -2.35
CA GLN A 114 -5.05 14.61 -2.26
C GLN A 114 -3.61 14.48 -1.73
N ALA A 115 -2.71 15.35 -2.20
CA ALA A 115 -1.34 15.41 -1.70
C ALA A 115 -1.31 15.82 -0.21
N LEU A 116 -2.09 16.80 0.18
CA LEU A 116 -2.21 17.23 1.58
C LEU A 116 -2.87 16.17 2.47
N PHE A 117 -3.85 15.44 1.97
CA PHE A 117 -4.48 14.33 2.69
C PHE A 117 -3.47 13.24 3.03
N THR A 118 -2.63 12.86 2.06
CA THR A 118 -1.57 11.87 2.30
C THR A 118 -0.46 12.44 3.18
N ALA A 119 -0.08 13.71 3.01
CA ALA A 119 1.01 14.34 3.76
C ALA A 119 0.65 14.62 5.23
N ASN A 120 -0.55 15.13 5.48
CA ASN A 120 -0.96 15.65 6.79
C ASN A 120 -1.97 14.75 7.50
N GLY A 121 -2.46 13.70 6.86
CA GLY A 121 -3.42 12.76 7.44
C GLY A 121 -2.83 12.04 8.64
N SER A 122 -3.31 12.33 9.85
CA SER A 122 -2.84 11.67 11.09
C SER A 122 -2.97 10.14 11.01
N ALA A 123 -4.00 9.65 10.35
CA ALA A 123 -4.22 8.23 10.13
C ALA A 123 -3.11 7.62 9.27
N ILE A 124 -2.82 8.20 8.10
CA ILE A 124 -1.77 7.70 7.19
C ILE A 124 -0.42 7.75 7.90
N ASN A 125 -0.09 8.86 8.58
CA ASN A 125 1.15 8.98 9.34
C ASN A 125 1.28 7.90 10.42
N SER A 126 0.19 7.55 11.11
CA SER A 126 0.18 6.46 12.09
C SER A 126 0.34 5.08 11.45
N TRP A 127 -0.17 4.89 10.24
CA TRP A 127 -0.10 3.60 9.53
C TRP A 127 1.29 3.32 8.96
N VAL A 128 2.01 4.36 8.52
CA VAL A 128 3.40 4.23 8.04
C VAL A 128 4.43 4.24 9.17
N ALA A 129 4.04 4.55 10.41
CA ALA A 129 4.94 4.42 11.55
C ALA A 129 5.43 2.98 11.70
N PRO A 130 6.69 2.75 12.18
CA PRO A 130 7.24 1.40 12.34
C PRO A 130 6.37 0.56 13.27
N ALA A 131 5.73 -0.49 12.74
CA ALA A 131 4.89 -1.38 13.53
C ALA A 131 4.55 -2.67 12.77
N GLY A 132 4.45 -3.79 13.49
CA GLY A 132 3.88 -5.03 12.99
C GLY A 132 4.58 -5.62 11.75
N GLY A 133 5.85 -5.35 11.56
CA GLY A 133 6.61 -5.85 10.40
C GLY A 133 6.29 -5.13 9.09
N ASN A 134 5.71 -3.92 9.14
CA ASN A 134 5.43 -3.13 7.94
C ASN A 134 6.72 -2.74 7.17
N ALA A 135 6.58 -2.20 5.96
CA ALA A 135 7.70 -1.82 5.12
C ALA A 135 8.68 -0.88 5.84
N THR A 136 8.17 0.09 6.61
CA THR A 136 8.99 1.01 7.40
C THR A 136 9.90 0.27 8.39
N GLU A 137 9.34 -0.69 9.13
CA GLU A 137 10.11 -1.47 10.10
C GLU A 137 11.15 -2.36 9.41
N ARG A 138 10.80 -2.95 8.24
CA ARG A 138 11.74 -3.76 7.45
C ARG A 138 12.89 -2.92 6.90
N ILE A 139 12.62 -1.72 6.39
CA ILE A 139 13.65 -0.77 5.93
C ILE A 139 14.59 -0.36 7.07
N ILE A 140 14.06 -0.13 8.27
CA ILE A 140 14.87 0.20 9.45
C ILE A 140 15.82 -0.95 9.79
N LYS A 141 15.35 -2.19 9.71
CA LYS A 141 16.11 -3.42 10.02
C LYS A 141 17.03 -3.89 8.89
N ALA A 142 16.88 -3.35 7.69
CA ALA A 142 17.71 -3.74 6.54
C ALA A 142 19.18 -3.48 6.80
N THR A 143 20.02 -4.45 6.46
CA THR A 143 21.45 -4.46 6.72
C THR A 143 22.23 -3.47 5.86
N ASP A 144 21.70 -3.20 4.66
CA ASP A 144 22.28 -2.30 3.66
C ASP A 144 21.18 -1.54 2.89
N ALA A 145 21.58 -0.56 2.09
CA ALA A 145 20.66 0.31 1.39
C ALA A 145 19.96 -0.39 0.21
N ARG A 146 20.60 -1.37 -0.44
CA ARG A 146 19.99 -2.17 -1.50
C ARG A 146 18.83 -2.99 -0.96
N THR A 147 19.08 -3.74 0.13
CA THR A 147 18.03 -4.49 0.83
C THR A 147 16.88 -3.56 1.27
N ALA A 148 17.20 -2.35 1.77
CA ALA A 148 16.19 -1.37 2.14
C ALA A 148 15.35 -0.91 0.93
N ALA A 149 15.98 -0.72 -0.25
CA ALA A 149 15.27 -0.38 -1.48
C ALA A 149 14.38 -1.54 -1.97
N GLU A 150 14.88 -2.77 -1.93
CA GLU A 150 14.12 -3.96 -2.29
C GLU A 150 12.88 -4.13 -1.40
N GLU A 151 13.04 -4.01 -0.06
CA GLU A 151 11.92 -4.05 0.89
C GLU A 151 10.90 -2.94 0.66
N LEU A 152 11.36 -1.74 0.30
CA LEU A 152 10.51 -0.60 -0.01
C LEU A 152 9.66 -0.86 -1.27
N TYR A 153 10.32 -1.19 -2.39
CA TYR A 153 9.65 -1.32 -3.68
C TYR A 153 8.79 -2.58 -3.78
N LEU A 154 9.29 -3.73 -3.29
CA LEU A 154 8.49 -4.96 -3.21
C LEU A 154 7.29 -4.81 -2.27
N GLY A 155 7.49 -4.16 -1.13
CA GLY A 155 6.45 -3.99 -0.13
C GLY A 155 5.34 -3.02 -0.54
N ILE A 156 5.63 -2.03 -1.37
CA ILE A 156 4.68 -0.97 -1.76
C ILE A 156 4.21 -1.12 -3.20
N LEU A 157 5.12 -1.37 -4.15
CA LEU A 157 4.84 -1.39 -5.58
C LEU A 157 4.87 -2.80 -6.20
N THR A 158 5.13 -3.83 -5.41
CA THR A 158 5.16 -5.24 -5.83
C THR A 158 6.15 -5.55 -6.98
N ARG A 159 7.17 -4.71 -7.15
CA ARG A 159 8.26 -4.90 -8.12
C ARG A 159 9.63 -4.64 -7.51
N MET A 160 10.66 -5.12 -8.17
CA MET A 160 12.04 -4.77 -7.80
C MET A 160 12.35 -3.32 -8.17
N PRO A 161 13.21 -2.63 -7.36
CA PRO A 161 13.73 -1.32 -7.73
C PRO A 161 14.70 -1.45 -8.90
N THR A 162 14.80 -0.40 -9.72
CA THR A 162 15.87 -0.22 -10.69
C THR A 162 17.18 0.17 -9.98
N GLU A 163 18.31 0.10 -10.68
CA GLU A 163 19.60 0.55 -10.13
C GLU A 163 19.62 2.05 -9.77
N GLU A 164 18.89 2.87 -10.52
CA GLU A 164 18.72 4.30 -10.24
C GLU A 164 17.94 4.50 -8.93
N GLU A 165 16.82 3.81 -8.78
CA GLU A 165 15.99 3.84 -7.56
C GLU A 165 16.76 3.33 -6.32
N VAL A 166 17.59 2.31 -6.47
CA VAL A 166 18.50 1.87 -5.40
C VAL A 166 19.48 2.97 -5.03
N GLY A 167 20.04 3.67 -6.03
CA GLY A 167 20.91 4.83 -5.83
C GLY A 167 20.22 5.95 -5.06
N ASP A 168 19.00 6.28 -5.43
CA ASP A 168 18.18 7.33 -4.79
C ASP A 168 17.86 6.98 -3.33
N VAL A 169 17.43 5.75 -3.05
CA VAL A 169 17.19 5.28 -1.67
C VAL A 169 18.46 5.33 -0.84
N THR A 170 19.58 4.91 -1.43
CA THR A 170 20.90 4.95 -0.76
C THR A 170 21.29 6.38 -0.37
N ALA A 171 21.21 7.31 -1.33
CA ALA A 171 21.54 8.71 -1.08
C ALA A 171 20.58 9.34 -0.06
N PHE A 172 19.29 9.01 -0.14
CA PHE A 172 18.28 9.51 0.78
C PHE A 172 18.52 9.06 2.22
N LEU A 173 18.81 7.78 2.44
CA LEU A 173 19.09 7.22 3.76
C LEU A 173 20.41 7.75 4.33
N ALA A 174 21.45 7.90 3.49
CA ALA A 174 22.75 8.44 3.90
C ALA A 174 22.69 9.91 4.35
N ALA A 175 21.80 10.70 3.73
CA ALA A 175 21.66 12.13 4.04
C ALA A 175 20.87 12.41 5.34
N ARG A 176 20.28 11.38 5.97
CA ARG A 176 19.37 11.56 7.13
C ARG A 176 19.87 10.77 8.34
N PRO A 177 20.14 11.45 9.48
CA PRO A 177 20.60 10.78 10.69
C PRO A 177 19.52 9.93 11.38
N ASP A 178 18.25 10.34 11.28
CA ASP A 178 17.11 9.61 11.82
C ASP A 178 16.61 8.60 10.79
N ARG A 179 17.09 7.36 10.90
CA ARG A 179 16.73 6.27 10.00
C ARG A 179 15.24 5.91 10.08
N SER A 180 14.61 6.02 11.25
CA SER A 180 13.20 5.72 11.41
C SER A 180 12.34 6.70 10.63
N ARG A 181 12.64 7.99 10.79
CA ARG A 181 11.95 9.04 10.05
C ARG A 181 12.23 8.94 8.54
N ALA A 182 13.46 8.68 8.15
CA ALA A 182 13.82 8.49 6.74
C ALA A 182 13.05 7.33 6.10
N ALA A 183 12.93 6.19 6.80
CA ALA A 183 12.14 5.06 6.32
C ALA A 183 10.66 5.40 6.17
N GLN A 184 10.06 6.13 7.12
CA GLN A 184 8.67 6.60 7.02
C GLN A 184 8.47 7.52 5.81
N GLU A 185 9.39 8.46 5.58
CA GLU A 185 9.35 9.41 4.46
C GLU A 185 9.46 8.68 3.12
N LEU A 186 10.28 7.63 3.00
CA LEU A 186 10.38 6.78 1.80
C LEU A 186 9.08 6.04 1.53
N VAL A 187 8.53 5.36 2.53
CA VAL A 187 7.24 4.64 2.42
C VAL A 187 6.12 5.61 2.03
N TRP A 188 6.03 6.75 2.72
CA TRP A 188 5.07 7.79 2.40
C TRP A 188 5.24 8.30 0.97
N GLY A 189 6.47 8.52 0.51
CA GLY A 189 6.78 8.97 -0.85
C GLY A 189 6.23 8.03 -1.91
N LEU A 190 6.44 6.71 -1.77
CA LEU A 190 5.90 5.73 -2.72
C LEU A 190 4.38 5.59 -2.63
N LEU A 191 3.78 5.61 -1.44
CA LEU A 191 2.32 5.61 -1.28
C LEU A 191 1.65 6.84 -1.93
N SER A 192 2.39 7.95 -2.03
CA SER A 192 1.94 9.20 -2.65
C SER A 192 2.22 9.25 -4.16
N SER A 193 2.96 8.28 -4.71
CA SER A 193 3.33 8.24 -6.12
C SER A 193 2.14 7.96 -7.02
N ALA A 194 2.24 8.38 -8.29
CA ALA A 194 1.25 8.04 -9.30
C ALA A 194 1.23 6.52 -9.55
N GLU A 195 2.40 5.87 -9.54
CA GLU A 195 2.51 4.42 -9.76
C GLU A 195 1.67 3.62 -8.77
N PHE A 196 1.71 3.95 -7.48
CA PHE A 196 0.92 3.27 -6.44
C PHE A 196 -0.60 3.36 -6.66
N ARG A 197 -1.06 4.34 -7.43
CA ARG A 197 -2.48 4.57 -7.67
C ARG A 197 -3.07 3.76 -8.84
N PHE A 198 -2.25 3.00 -9.54
CA PHE A 198 -2.69 2.17 -10.66
C PHE A 198 -2.57 0.69 -10.32
N ASN A 199 -3.44 -0.14 -10.94
CA ASN A 199 -3.27 -1.57 -10.94
C ASN A 199 -2.15 -1.96 -11.92
N HIS A 200 -1.25 -2.80 -11.49
CA HIS A 200 -0.16 -3.37 -12.29
C HIS A 200 -0.50 -4.79 -12.70
#